data_17287038392378574c2c4b6b7d8b7a48
#
_entry.id   17287038392378574c2c4b6b7d8b7a48
#
_cell.length_a   1.000
_cell.length_b   1.000
_cell.length_c   1.000
_cell.angle_alpha   90.00
_cell.angle_beta   90.00
_cell.angle_gamma   90.00
#
_symmetry.space_group_name_H-M   'P 1'
#
loop_
_entity.id
_entity.type
_entity.pdbx_description
1 polymer ?
#
loop_
_entity_poly.entity_id
_entity_poly.type
_entity_poly.pdbx_seq_one_letter_code
_entity_poly.pdbx_strand_id
1 'polypeptide(L)'
;MNYKKEYKKYLTSSILDTANNKITSNSFITAFAVYLGLSSFSIGNYVVLNTVTNIFQIFAAPLFSRIGQSKLVVLTNYTIYRLSSICFAFIPFLTDDIGTRTILFFLFASIYAITGKLGYITFVNWRMTLVKKEDRTKFTSTRNIYKNTLVMGFSLIMGIILDEFTANEYELYGFMILFVIVFIISFIDIFIRINTYKPPIEEKNITIKETVTKPASDKNFRKILVIGGLNRFAYGIGIMYLNVFLLRYLNINYIYYSVLNILINFSEALFSKIWAIKSQDRKWNNILIPINIVYIFVFILLFALSNNMLLFCLPIIYILLGLANSAYEMFDNIAIYEYSKDEYKTSYVTFERFIEGIVTATLPIISYLFFSENSNSIKISFLFAISVYFILFIYVSFRKEYLKNYESKKRQV
;
A
#
# COMPACT_ATOMS: atom_id res chain seq x y z
N MET A 1 -24.04 -26.05 3.30
CA MET A 1 -22.76 -25.45 2.82
C MET A 1 -21.59 -26.06 3.58
N ASN A 2 -20.55 -26.56 2.89
CA ASN A 2 -19.34 -27.07 3.56
C ASN A 2 -18.42 -25.86 3.88
N TYR A 3 -18.52 -25.32 5.10
CA TYR A 3 -17.74 -24.16 5.58
C TYR A 3 -16.24 -24.32 5.32
N LYS A 4 -15.66 -25.46 5.66
CA LYS A 4 -14.22 -25.71 5.54
C LYS A 4 -13.70 -25.62 4.08
N LYS A 5 -14.53 -26.05 3.11
CA LYS A 5 -14.22 -25.97 1.69
C LYS A 5 -14.28 -24.51 1.21
N GLU A 6 -15.32 -23.77 1.54
CA GLU A 6 -15.49 -22.37 1.13
C GLU A 6 -14.47 -21.44 1.79
N TYR A 7 -14.13 -21.69 3.08
CA TYR A 7 -13.05 -20.99 3.77
C TYR A 7 -11.71 -21.16 3.05
N LYS A 8 -11.34 -22.40 2.67
CA LYS A 8 -10.08 -22.66 1.93
C LYS A 8 -10.05 -21.94 0.60
N LYS A 9 -11.12 -22.01 -0.21
CA LYS A 9 -11.22 -21.30 -1.49
C LYS A 9 -11.02 -19.80 -1.31
N TYR A 10 -11.74 -19.20 -0.34
CA TYR A 10 -11.65 -17.77 -0.08
C TYR A 10 -10.26 -17.37 0.45
N LEU A 11 -9.65 -18.19 1.29
CA LEU A 11 -8.29 -17.95 1.79
C LEU A 11 -7.29 -17.96 0.62
N THR A 12 -7.32 -18.98 -0.25
CA THR A 12 -6.43 -19.08 -1.41
C THR A 12 -6.61 -17.88 -2.34
N SER A 13 -7.85 -17.53 -2.71
CA SER A 13 -8.14 -16.35 -3.50
C SER A 13 -7.62 -15.08 -2.83
N SER A 14 -7.81 -14.92 -1.51
CA SER A 14 -7.32 -13.74 -0.80
C SER A 14 -5.79 -13.66 -0.72
N ILE A 15 -5.09 -14.79 -0.72
CA ILE A 15 -3.62 -14.85 -0.81
C ILE A 15 -3.16 -14.36 -2.19
N LEU A 16 -3.74 -14.93 -3.26
CA LEU A 16 -3.42 -14.56 -4.64
C LEU A 16 -3.73 -13.08 -4.91
N ASP A 17 -4.90 -12.60 -4.48
CA ASP A 17 -5.31 -11.20 -4.58
C ASP A 17 -4.30 -10.26 -3.93
N THR A 18 -3.96 -10.52 -2.67
CA THR A 18 -3.04 -9.63 -1.95
C THR A 18 -1.60 -9.72 -2.45
N ALA A 19 -1.15 -10.89 -2.91
CA ALA A 19 0.15 -11.05 -3.55
C ALA A 19 0.22 -10.28 -4.88
N ASN A 20 -0.78 -10.48 -5.75
CA ASN A 20 -0.87 -9.79 -7.03
C ASN A 20 -0.91 -8.27 -6.84
N ASN A 21 -1.67 -7.77 -5.86
CA ASN A 21 -1.70 -6.34 -5.54
C ASN A 21 -0.31 -5.81 -5.16
N LYS A 22 0.43 -6.53 -4.34
CA LYS A 22 1.76 -6.10 -3.91
C LYS A 22 2.77 -6.16 -5.06
N ILE A 23 2.62 -7.14 -5.96
CA ILE A 23 3.43 -7.25 -7.19
C ILE A 23 3.15 -6.07 -8.12
N THR A 24 1.88 -5.79 -8.41
CA THR A 24 1.48 -4.79 -9.41
C THR A 24 1.38 -3.36 -8.88
N SER A 25 1.53 -3.13 -7.58
CA SER A 25 1.32 -1.79 -7.00
C SER A 25 2.57 -0.92 -6.97
N ASN A 26 3.80 -1.44 -7.05
CA ASN A 26 4.99 -0.64 -6.85
C ASN A 26 6.20 -1.07 -7.71
N SER A 27 6.97 -2.06 -7.27
CA SER A 27 8.32 -2.28 -7.83
C SER A 27 8.30 -2.73 -9.28
N PHE A 28 7.44 -3.67 -9.63
CA PHE A 28 7.36 -4.21 -10.99
C PHE A 28 6.87 -3.18 -12.00
N ILE A 29 5.74 -2.53 -11.71
CA ILE A 29 5.18 -1.52 -12.64
C ILE A 29 6.06 -0.27 -12.70
N THR A 30 6.75 0.08 -11.61
CA THR A 30 7.74 1.18 -11.64
C THR A 30 8.92 0.84 -12.54
N ALA A 31 9.47 -0.38 -12.46
CA ALA A 31 10.54 -0.83 -13.37
C ALA A 31 10.07 -0.78 -14.84
N PHE A 32 8.85 -1.24 -15.10
CA PHE A 32 8.26 -1.16 -16.44
C PHE A 32 8.05 0.28 -16.92
N ALA A 33 7.64 1.21 -16.05
CA ALA A 33 7.52 2.62 -16.39
C ALA A 33 8.89 3.27 -16.72
N VAL A 34 9.97 2.85 -16.04
CA VAL A 34 11.35 3.24 -16.38
C VAL A 34 11.72 2.73 -17.77
N TYR A 35 11.45 1.46 -18.07
CA TYR A 35 11.64 0.86 -19.40
C TYR A 35 10.87 1.61 -20.49
N LEU A 36 9.61 1.99 -20.25
CA LEU A 36 8.80 2.76 -21.21
C LEU A 36 9.34 4.18 -21.48
N GLY A 37 10.35 4.63 -20.73
CA GLY A 37 10.94 5.96 -20.87
C GLY A 37 10.13 7.08 -20.22
N LEU A 38 9.19 6.79 -19.31
CA LEU A 38 8.42 7.81 -18.61
C LEU A 38 9.34 8.71 -17.78
N SER A 39 8.96 9.99 -17.64
CA SER A 39 9.71 10.95 -16.82
C SER A 39 9.75 10.52 -15.35
N SER A 40 10.82 10.87 -14.63
CA SER A 40 10.95 10.57 -13.20
C SER A 40 9.81 11.19 -12.39
N PHE A 41 9.33 12.36 -12.80
CA PHE A 41 8.16 13.01 -12.21
C PHE A 41 6.88 12.17 -12.40
N SER A 42 6.64 11.65 -13.59
CA SER A 42 5.49 10.77 -13.88
C SER A 42 5.56 9.49 -13.06
N ILE A 43 6.73 8.86 -12.98
CA ILE A 43 6.92 7.64 -12.18
C ILE A 43 6.68 7.91 -10.69
N GLY A 44 7.20 9.02 -10.16
CA GLY A 44 6.95 9.41 -8.78
C GLY A 44 5.45 9.62 -8.50
N ASN A 45 4.73 10.29 -9.40
CA ASN A 45 3.28 10.46 -9.29
C ASN A 45 2.52 9.12 -9.30
N TYR A 46 2.98 8.15 -10.08
CA TYR A 46 2.40 6.80 -10.07
C TYR A 46 2.55 6.13 -8.70
N VAL A 47 3.70 6.25 -8.03
CA VAL A 47 3.94 5.64 -6.71
C VAL A 47 2.89 6.07 -5.69
N VAL A 48 2.48 7.34 -5.71
CA VAL A 48 1.48 7.87 -4.77
C VAL A 48 0.03 7.71 -5.25
N LEU A 49 -0.20 7.44 -6.53
CA LEU A 49 -1.53 7.34 -7.14
C LEU A 49 -2.44 6.35 -6.40
N ASN A 50 -1.90 5.20 -6.02
CA ASN A 50 -2.66 4.18 -5.31
C ASN A 50 -3.21 4.68 -3.97
N THR A 51 -2.50 5.56 -3.27
CA THR A 51 -2.96 6.15 -2.01
C THR A 51 -3.88 7.34 -2.28
N VAL A 52 -3.60 8.16 -3.28
CA VAL A 52 -4.47 9.27 -3.70
C VAL A 52 -5.88 8.77 -4.01
N THR A 53 -5.99 7.64 -4.69
CA THR A 53 -7.29 7.05 -5.04
C THR A 53 -8.11 6.55 -3.84
N ASN A 54 -7.56 6.53 -2.62
CA ASN A 54 -8.35 6.31 -1.39
C ASN A 54 -9.47 7.34 -1.22
N ILE A 55 -9.36 8.53 -1.84
CA ILE A 55 -10.43 9.54 -1.87
C ILE A 55 -11.74 8.93 -2.38
N PHE A 56 -11.67 8.02 -3.36
CA PHE A 56 -12.85 7.38 -3.93
C PHE A 56 -13.53 6.38 -2.99
N GLN A 57 -12.88 5.92 -1.93
CA GLN A 57 -13.49 4.99 -0.97
C GLN A 57 -14.72 5.58 -0.27
N ILE A 58 -14.79 6.91 -0.12
CA ILE A 58 -15.94 7.56 0.51
C ILE A 58 -17.24 7.32 -0.26
N PHE A 59 -17.12 7.11 -1.58
CA PHE A 59 -18.26 6.82 -2.47
C PHE A 59 -18.62 5.33 -2.52
N ALA A 60 -17.75 4.43 -2.04
CA ALA A 60 -17.93 2.99 -2.18
C ALA A 60 -19.18 2.49 -1.43
N ALA A 61 -19.37 2.89 -0.17
CA ALA A 61 -20.52 2.46 0.62
C ALA A 61 -21.87 2.94 0.04
N PRO A 62 -22.07 4.23 -0.29
CA PRO A 62 -23.26 4.70 -0.95
C PRO A 62 -23.50 4.10 -2.34
N LEU A 63 -22.43 3.88 -3.11
CA LEU A 63 -22.53 3.24 -4.44
C LEU A 63 -23.07 1.83 -4.32
N PHE A 64 -22.42 0.99 -3.49
CA PHE A 64 -22.82 -0.41 -3.34
C PHE A 64 -24.11 -0.61 -2.55
N SER A 65 -24.55 0.37 -1.75
CA SER A 65 -25.90 0.35 -1.16
C SER A 65 -27.00 0.56 -2.20
N ARG A 66 -26.72 1.29 -3.29
CA ARG A 66 -27.68 1.52 -4.39
C ARG A 66 -27.70 0.41 -5.44
N ILE A 67 -26.53 -0.04 -5.89
CA ILE A 67 -26.43 -1.07 -6.95
C ILE A 67 -26.46 -2.50 -6.40
N GLY A 68 -26.41 -2.65 -5.08
CA GLY A 68 -26.37 -3.93 -4.38
C GLY A 68 -24.96 -4.56 -4.39
N GLN A 69 -24.75 -5.50 -3.48
CA GLN A 69 -23.50 -6.28 -3.38
C GLN A 69 -23.72 -7.72 -3.84
N SER A 70 -24.47 -7.94 -4.92
CA SER A 70 -24.62 -9.26 -5.49
C SER A 70 -23.24 -9.82 -5.90
N LYS A 71 -23.13 -11.15 -5.96
CA LYS A 71 -21.87 -11.79 -6.37
C LYS A 71 -21.44 -11.32 -7.75
N LEU A 72 -22.39 -11.12 -8.67
CA LEU A 72 -22.11 -10.66 -10.04
C LEU A 72 -21.48 -9.26 -10.02
N VAL A 73 -22.08 -8.29 -9.34
CA VAL A 73 -21.57 -6.91 -9.25
C VAL A 73 -20.16 -6.88 -8.67
N VAL A 74 -19.91 -7.63 -7.59
CA VAL A 74 -18.59 -7.69 -6.96
C VAL A 74 -17.55 -8.31 -7.89
N LEU A 75 -17.91 -9.38 -8.60
CA LEU A 75 -17.00 -10.05 -9.54
C LEU A 75 -16.73 -9.21 -10.79
N THR A 76 -17.72 -8.50 -11.33
CA THR A 76 -17.52 -7.58 -12.45
C THR A 76 -16.52 -6.49 -12.11
N ASN A 77 -16.72 -5.79 -10.99
CA ASN A 77 -15.76 -4.79 -10.52
C ASN A 77 -14.35 -5.40 -10.33
N TYR A 78 -14.29 -6.59 -9.76
CA TYR A 78 -13.02 -7.29 -9.53
C TYR A 78 -12.32 -7.69 -10.83
N THR A 79 -13.06 -8.14 -11.84
CA THR A 79 -12.51 -8.49 -13.14
C THR A 79 -11.95 -7.26 -13.85
N ILE A 80 -12.69 -6.12 -13.85
CA ILE A 80 -12.18 -4.85 -14.39
C ILE A 80 -10.88 -4.45 -13.69
N TYR A 81 -10.86 -4.51 -12.36
CA TYR A 81 -9.68 -4.23 -11.55
C TYR A 81 -8.47 -5.08 -11.98
N ARG A 82 -8.65 -6.40 -12.20
CA ARG A 82 -7.57 -7.30 -12.59
C ARG A 82 -7.13 -7.12 -14.05
N LEU A 83 -8.07 -6.94 -14.95
CA LEU A 83 -7.76 -6.74 -16.37
C LEU A 83 -7.00 -5.43 -16.59
N SER A 84 -7.34 -4.36 -15.87
CA SER A 84 -6.63 -3.08 -16.02
C SER A 84 -5.15 -3.17 -15.65
N SER A 85 -4.74 -4.06 -14.72
CA SER A 85 -3.33 -4.28 -14.41
C SER A 85 -2.56 -5.02 -15.52
N ILE A 86 -3.27 -5.72 -16.41
CA ILE A 86 -2.67 -6.44 -17.53
C ILE A 86 -2.57 -5.52 -18.76
N CYS A 87 -3.45 -4.51 -18.86
CA CYS A 87 -3.45 -3.57 -19.97
C CYS A 87 -2.13 -2.80 -20.12
N PHE A 88 -1.34 -2.68 -19.05
CA PHE A 88 0.01 -2.10 -19.15
C PHE A 88 0.89 -2.82 -20.17
N ALA A 89 0.78 -4.14 -20.29
CA ALA A 89 1.58 -4.94 -21.23
C ALA A 89 1.40 -4.53 -22.70
N PHE A 90 0.26 -3.93 -23.05
CA PHE A 90 -0.03 -3.53 -24.43
C PHE A 90 0.54 -2.17 -24.81
N ILE A 91 0.96 -1.34 -23.85
CA ILE A 91 1.41 0.04 -24.13
C ILE A 91 2.55 0.10 -25.16
N PRO A 92 3.62 -0.73 -25.09
CA PRO A 92 4.71 -0.70 -26.05
C PRO A 92 4.30 -1.00 -27.49
N PHE A 93 3.20 -1.76 -27.67
CA PHE A 93 2.70 -2.15 -29.00
C PHE A 93 1.70 -1.16 -29.58
N LEU A 94 1.17 -0.23 -28.75
CA LEU A 94 0.18 0.76 -29.19
C LEU A 94 0.82 2.03 -29.73
N THR A 95 2.00 2.42 -29.20
CA THR A 95 2.65 3.67 -29.57
C THR A 95 4.12 3.70 -29.16
N ASP A 96 4.94 4.45 -29.90
CA ASP A 96 6.32 4.77 -29.56
C ASP A 96 6.45 6.17 -28.95
N ASP A 97 5.41 7.03 -29.08
CA ASP A 97 5.41 8.37 -28.51
C ASP A 97 5.33 8.33 -26.98
N ILE A 98 6.33 8.90 -26.30
CA ILE A 98 6.45 8.90 -24.83
C ILE A 98 5.26 9.63 -24.17
N GLY A 99 4.76 10.70 -24.79
CA GLY A 99 3.59 11.43 -24.29
C GLY A 99 2.35 10.55 -24.25
N THR A 100 2.07 9.87 -25.34
CA THR A 100 0.95 8.93 -25.47
C THR A 100 1.13 7.71 -24.55
N ARG A 101 2.35 7.16 -24.44
CA ARG A 101 2.70 6.11 -23.45
C ARG A 101 2.35 6.55 -22.03
N THR A 102 2.71 7.78 -21.67
CA THR A 102 2.42 8.33 -20.33
C THR A 102 0.90 8.44 -20.09
N ILE A 103 0.14 8.92 -21.06
CA ILE A 103 -1.33 9.04 -20.96
C ILE A 103 -1.97 7.65 -20.78
N LEU A 104 -1.61 6.67 -21.60
CA LEU A 104 -2.12 5.31 -21.51
C LEU A 104 -1.75 4.66 -20.18
N PHE A 105 -0.52 4.86 -19.72
CA PHE A 105 -0.05 4.35 -18.44
C PHE A 105 -0.92 4.88 -17.29
N PHE A 106 -1.15 6.18 -17.21
CA PHE A 106 -2.00 6.78 -16.18
C PHE A 106 -3.46 6.41 -16.30
N LEU A 107 -3.97 6.22 -17.52
CA LEU A 107 -5.33 5.74 -17.75
C LEU A 107 -5.52 4.36 -17.10
N PHE A 108 -4.66 3.39 -17.44
CA PHE A 108 -4.75 2.03 -16.89
C PHE A 108 -4.48 2.01 -15.39
N ALA A 109 -3.50 2.78 -14.90
CA ALA A 109 -3.21 2.93 -13.49
C ALA A 109 -4.39 3.50 -12.70
N SER A 110 -5.09 4.50 -13.25
CA SER A 110 -6.26 5.11 -12.61
C SER A 110 -7.44 4.14 -12.56
N ILE A 111 -7.73 3.43 -13.65
CA ILE A 111 -8.79 2.41 -13.67
C ILE A 111 -8.48 1.32 -12.63
N TYR A 112 -7.25 0.80 -12.63
CA TYR A 112 -6.78 -0.18 -11.65
C TYR A 112 -6.96 0.31 -10.22
N ALA A 113 -6.45 1.50 -9.90
CA ALA A 113 -6.49 2.01 -8.55
C ALA A 113 -7.91 2.34 -8.07
N ILE A 114 -8.74 3.03 -8.88
CA ILE A 114 -10.11 3.43 -8.52
C ILE A 114 -11.00 2.20 -8.32
N THR A 115 -11.00 1.24 -9.27
CA THR A 115 -11.82 0.03 -9.15
C THR A 115 -11.40 -0.83 -7.96
N GLY A 116 -10.10 -0.91 -7.67
CA GLY A 116 -9.57 -1.57 -6.49
C GLY A 116 -10.07 -0.93 -5.18
N LYS A 117 -10.09 0.41 -5.09
CA LYS A 117 -10.55 1.14 -3.91
C LYS A 117 -12.06 1.06 -3.73
N LEU A 118 -12.83 1.20 -4.79
CA LEU A 118 -14.29 1.02 -4.74
C LEU A 118 -14.65 -0.41 -4.31
N GLY A 119 -14.00 -1.42 -4.88
CA GLY A 119 -14.26 -2.82 -4.56
C GLY A 119 -13.84 -3.25 -3.15
N TYR A 120 -12.93 -2.54 -2.50
CA TYR A 120 -12.34 -2.94 -1.21
C TYR A 120 -13.39 -3.26 -0.14
N ILE A 121 -14.39 -2.40 0.03
CA ILE A 121 -15.44 -2.56 1.04
C ILE A 121 -16.24 -3.85 0.82
N THR A 122 -16.52 -4.21 -0.43
CA THR A 122 -17.28 -5.43 -0.78
C THR A 122 -16.51 -6.69 -0.42
N PHE A 123 -15.18 -6.68 -0.58
CA PHE A 123 -14.31 -7.79 -0.15
C PHE A 123 -14.17 -7.89 1.36
N VAL A 124 -14.10 -6.75 2.05
CA VAL A 124 -14.11 -6.74 3.52
C VAL A 124 -15.42 -7.34 4.02
N ASN A 125 -16.57 -6.94 3.47
CA ASN A 125 -17.87 -7.47 3.83
C ASN A 125 -17.98 -8.98 3.53
N TRP A 126 -17.56 -9.42 2.35
CA TRP A 126 -17.52 -10.85 2.00
C TRP A 126 -16.69 -11.66 3.00
N ARG A 127 -15.50 -11.17 3.35
CA ARG A 127 -14.64 -11.80 4.35
C ARG A 127 -15.32 -11.88 5.73
N MET A 128 -15.92 -10.78 6.17
CA MET A 128 -16.53 -10.71 7.51
C MET A 128 -17.74 -11.60 7.65
N THR A 129 -18.47 -11.87 6.56
CA THR A 129 -19.64 -12.77 6.56
C THR A 129 -19.25 -14.23 6.35
N LEU A 130 -18.20 -14.52 5.58
CA LEU A 130 -17.77 -15.88 5.30
C LEU A 130 -16.86 -16.45 6.40
N VAL A 131 -15.94 -15.65 6.95
CA VAL A 131 -14.94 -16.09 7.94
C VAL A 131 -15.45 -15.87 9.36
N LYS A 132 -15.61 -16.95 10.14
CA LYS A 132 -16.02 -16.88 11.54
C LYS A 132 -15.07 -16.01 12.37
N LYS A 133 -15.60 -15.37 13.42
CA LYS A 133 -14.81 -14.46 14.28
C LYS A 133 -13.56 -15.13 14.85
N GLU A 134 -13.68 -16.37 15.28
CA GLU A 134 -12.60 -17.17 15.87
C GLU A 134 -11.47 -17.46 14.87
N ASP A 135 -11.81 -17.58 13.58
CA ASP A 135 -10.87 -17.92 12.52
C ASP A 135 -10.18 -16.68 11.88
N ARG A 136 -10.65 -15.46 12.16
CA ARG A 136 -10.19 -14.23 11.47
C ARG A 136 -8.70 -13.96 11.69
N THR A 137 -8.19 -14.15 12.89
CA THR A 137 -6.77 -13.96 13.21
C THR A 137 -5.92 -14.96 12.45
N LYS A 138 -6.31 -16.25 12.49
CA LYS A 138 -5.64 -17.32 11.75
C LYS A 138 -5.69 -17.08 10.24
N PHE A 139 -6.86 -16.66 9.71
CA PHE A 139 -7.02 -16.29 8.31
C PHE A 139 -6.04 -15.20 7.90
N THR A 140 -5.98 -14.11 8.66
CA THR A 140 -5.12 -12.95 8.34
C THR A 140 -3.64 -13.31 8.42
N SER A 141 -3.22 -14.05 9.47
CA SER A 141 -1.84 -14.50 9.62
C SER A 141 -1.42 -15.43 8.47
N THR A 142 -2.22 -16.45 8.18
CA THR A 142 -1.94 -17.40 7.08
C THR A 142 -1.86 -16.68 5.74
N ARG A 143 -2.83 -15.80 5.45
CA ARG A 143 -2.84 -14.99 4.24
C ARG A 143 -1.55 -14.16 4.10
N ASN A 144 -1.12 -13.49 5.17
CA ASN A 144 0.06 -12.63 5.14
C ASN A 144 1.37 -13.40 4.93
N ILE A 145 1.50 -14.59 5.54
CA ILE A 145 2.67 -15.45 5.34
C ILE A 145 2.77 -15.85 3.86
N TYR A 146 1.73 -16.49 3.32
CA TYR A 146 1.75 -16.97 1.92
C TYR A 146 1.83 -15.83 0.91
N LYS A 147 1.15 -14.69 1.15
CA LYS A 147 1.29 -13.48 0.34
C LYS A 147 2.74 -13.04 0.23
N ASN A 148 3.41 -12.89 1.38
CA ASN A 148 4.80 -12.42 1.39
C ASN A 148 5.74 -13.42 0.70
N THR A 149 5.55 -14.72 0.91
CA THR A 149 6.32 -15.77 0.22
C THR A 149 6.15 -15.67 -1.30
N LEU A 150 4.92 -15.52 -1.80
CA LEU A 150 4.67 -15.36 -3.23
C LEU A 150 5.31 -14.09 -3.81
N VAL A 151 5.21 -12.97 -3.08
CA VAL A 151 5.81 -11.69 -3.50
C VAL A 151 7.33 -11.77 -3.54
N MET A 152 7.95 -12.43 -2.55
CA MET A 152 9.41 -12.62 -2.52
C MET A 152 9.85 -13.51 -3.69
N GLY A 153 9.14 -14.62 -3.94
CA GLY A 153 9.40 -15.50 -5.09
C GLY A 153 9.27 -14.77 -6.42
N PHE A 154 8.20 -13.99 -6.60
CA PHE A 154 8.02 -13.18 -7.81
C PHE A 154 9.15 -12.14 -7.96
N SER A 155 9.58 -11.48 -6.88
CA SER A 155 10.65 -10.49 -6.93
C SER A 155 11.97 -11.11 -7.39
N LEU A 156 12.30 -12.33 -6.94
CA LEU A 156 13.48 -13.07 -7.42
C LEU A 156 13.37 -13.39 -8.91
N ILE A 157 12.24 -13.96 -9.33
CA ILE A 157 11.98 -14.29 -10.74
C ILE A 157 12.09 -13.02 -11.61
N MET A 158 11.52 -11.91 -11.15
CA MET A 158 11.61 -10.61 -11.82
C MET A 158 13.07 -10.19 -12.04
N GLY A 159 13.88 -10.23 -10.97
CA GLY A 159 15.28 -9.81 -11.06
C GLY A 159 16.07 -10.66 -12.05
N ILE A 160 15.96 -11.99 -11.96
CA ILE A 160 16.67 -12.93 -12.84
C ILE A 160 16.24 -12.74 -14.30
N ILE A 161 14.93 -12.71 -14.57
CA ILE A 161 14.44 -12.56 -15.94
C ILE A 161 14.85 -11.22 -16.53
N LEU A 162 14.65 -10.12 -15.80
CA LEU A 162 14.95 -8.80 -16.36
C LEU A 162 16.43 -8.60 -16.60
N ASP A 163 17.31 -9.02 -15.68
CA ASP A 163 18.76 -8.87 -15.89
C ASP A 163 19.26 -9.71 -17.08
N GLU A 164 18.76 -10.96 -17.23
CA GLU A 164 19.12 -11.82 -18.37
C GLU A 164 18.66 -11.22 -19.70
N PHE A 165 17.39 -10.75 -19.76
CA PHE A 165 16.85 -10.19 -20.99
C PHE A 165 17.43 -8.81 -21.32
N THR A 166 17.77 -7.98 -20.29
CA THR A 166 18.42 -6.69 -20.49
C THR A 166 19.85 -6.88 -21.03
N ALA A 167 20.60 -7.87 -20.50
CA ALA A 167 21.96 -8.19 -20.97
C ALA A 167 22.00 -8.60 -22.45
N ASN A 168 20.90 -9.16 -22.96
CA ASN A 168 20.74 -9.59 -24.35
C ASN A 168 19.99 -8.59 -25.24
N GLU A 169 19.68 -7.36 -24.74
CA GLU A 169 18.92 -6.32 -25.45
C GLU A 169 17.44 -6.68 -25.76
N TYR A 170 16.88 -7.67 -25.06
CA TYR A 170 15.50 -8.14 -25.20
C TYR A 170 14.60 -7.81 -23.99
N GLU A 171 14.84 -6.70 -23.31
CA GLU A 171 14.19 -6.32 -22.06
C GLU A 171 12.64 -6.34 -22.14
N LEU A 172 12.06 -5.95 -23.28
CA LEU A 172 10.60 -6.04 -23.50
C LEU A 172 10.05 -7.45 -23.27
N TYR A 173 10.73 -8.46 -23.81
CA TYR A 173 10.29 -9.85 -23.66
C TYR A 173 10.35 -10.31 -22.22
N GLY A 174 11.34 -9.85 -21.45
CA GLY A 174 11.43 -10.08 -20.01
C GLY A 174 10.17 -9.53 -19.28
N PHE A 175 9.78 -8.30 -19.57
CA PHE A 175 8.55 -7.73 -19.01
C PHE A 175 7.30 -8.49 -19.46
N MET A 176 7.21 -8.93 -20.73
CA MET A 176 6.07 -9.69 -21.22
C MET A 176 5.91 -11.03 -20.48
N ILE A 177 7.00 -11.75 -20.21
CA ILE A 177 6.98 -12.98 -19.41
C ILE A 177 6.41 -12.70 -18.01
N LEU A 178 6.84 -11.62 -17.38
CA LEU A 178 6.35 -11.23 -16.05
C LEU A 178 4.84 -10.86 -16.08
N PHE A 179 4.38 -10.15 -17.11
CA PHE A 179 2.95 -9.88 -17.29
C PHE A 179 2.13 -11.15 -17.51
N VAL A 180 2.67 -12.15 -18.21
CA VAL A 180 2.02 -13.46 -18.36
C VAL A 180 1.88 -14.15 -16.99
N ILE A 181 2.89 -14.09 -16.12
CA ILE A 181 2.80 -14.62 -14.76
C ILE A 181 1.70 -13.90 -13.96
N VAL A 182 1.65 -12.57 -14.02
CA VAL A 182 0.61 -11.75 -13.36
C VAL A 182 -0.78 -12.11 -13.91
N PHE A 183 -0.89 -12.31 -15.22
CA PHE A 183 -2.14 -12.74 -15.86
C PHE A 183 -2.61 -14.10 -15.35
N ILE A 184 -1.71 -15.08 -15.29
CA ILE A 184 -2.02 -16.44 -14.78
C ILE A 184 -2.50 -16.36 -13.32
N ILE A 185 -1.80 -15.61 -12.47
CA ILE A 185 -2.20 -15.42 -11.06
C ILE A 185 -3.59 -14.78 -10.98
N SER A 186 -3.85 -13.75 -11.79
CA SER A 186 -5.14 -13.04 -11.84
C SER A 186 -6.26 -13.98 -12.31
N PHE A 187 -6.01 -14.77 -13.34
CA PHE A 187 -6.99 -15.70 -13.90
C PHE A 187 -7.37 -16.79 -12.89
N ILE A 188 -6.38 -17.39 -12.24
CA ILE A 188 -6.60 -18.40 -11.19
C ILE A 188 -7.42 -17.81 -10.03
N ASP A 189 -7.08 -16.60 -9.60
CA ASP A 189 -7.79 -15.91 -8.52
C ASP A 189 -9.26 -15.63 -8.89
N ILE A 190 -9.52 -15.07 -10.07
CA ILE A 190 -10.88 -14.84 -10.57
C ILE A 190 -11.66 -16.16 -10.63
N PHE A 191 -11.06 -17.23 -11.18
CA PHE A 191 -11.69 -18.55 -11.28
C PHE A 191 -12.06 -19.12 -9.91
N ILE A 192 -11.16 -19.06 -8.94
CA ILE A 192 -11.44 -19.50 -7.57
C ILE A 192 -12.57 -18.67 -6.96
N ARG A 193 -12.57 -17.36 -7.17
CA ARG A 193 -13.55 -16.43 -6.60
C ARG A 193 -14.95 -16.62 -7.20
N ILE A 194 -15.03 -16.88 -8.49
CA ILE A 194 -16.28 -17.27 -9.15
C ILE A 194 -16.88 -18.52 -8.48
N ASN A 195 -16.03 -19.50 -8.13
CA ASN A 195 -16.44 -20.76 -7.53
C ASN A 195 -16.57 -20.71 -5.99
N THR A 196 -16.38 -19.54 -5.37
CA THR A 196 -16.51 -19.35 -3.92
C THR A 196 -17.91 -18.85 -3.57
N TYR A 197 -18.51 -19.42 -2.52
CA TYR A 197 -19.80 -18.96 -2.01
C TYR A 197 -19.69 -17.56 -1.43
N LYS A 198 -20.60 -16.67 -1.81
CA LYS A 198 -20.75 -15.35 -1.21
C LYS A 198 -22.05 -15.31 -0.42
N PRO A 199 -21.98 -15.18 0.92
CA PRO A 199 -23.18 -15.02 1.75
C PRO A 199 -23.94 -13.74 1.37
N PRO A 200 -25.27 -13.71 1.54
CA PRO A 200 -26.02 -12.47 1.45
C PRO A 200 -25.52 -11.51 2.53
N ILE A 201 -25.51 -10.23 2.21
CA ILE A 201 -25.06 -9.16 3.11
C ILE A 201 -26.25 -8.25 3.33
N GLU A 202 -26.64 -8.05 4.59
CA GLU A 202 -27.59 -7.01 4.95
C GLU A 202 -26.93 -5.65 4.77
N GLU A 203 -27.50 -4.85 3.88
CA GLU A 203 -26.98 -3.53 3.58
C GLU A 203 -27.55 -2.51 4.57
N LYS A 204 -26.68 -1.87 5.35
CA LYS A 204 -27.04 -0.67 6.08
C LYS A 204 -26.87 0.53 5.16
N ASN A 205 -27.91 1.35 5.03
CA ASN A 205 -27.83 2.61 4.33
C ASN A 205 -26.91 3.57 5.07
N ILE A 206 -25.67 3.63 4.67
CA ILE A 206 -24.67 4.56 5.21
C ILE A 206 -24.60 5.76 4.27
N THR A 207 -24.85 6.95 4.80
CA THR A 207 -24.74 8.19 4.03
C THR A 207 -23.32 8.74 4.05
N ILE A 208 -22.92 9.46 2.99
CA ILE A 208 -21.63 10.18 2.95
C ILE A 208 -21.52 11.14 4.14
N LYS A 209 -22.65 11.83 4.47
CA LYS A 209 -22.69 12.77 5.58
C LYS A 209 -22.30 12.10 6.91
N GLU A 210 -22.86 10.94 7.23
CA GLU A 210 -22.53 10.21 8.45
C GLU A 210 -21.08 9.72 8.45
N THR A 211 -20.58 9.25 7.29
CA THR A 211 -19.20 8.79 7.12
C THR A 211 -18.19 9.91 7.40
N VAL A 212 -18.52 11.17 7.12
CA VAL A 212 -17.65 12.33 7.36
C VAL A 212 -17.88 12.94 8.74
N THR A 213 -19.13 13.24 9.11
CA THR A 213 -19.40 14.08 10.29
C THR A 213 -19.11 13.39 11.60
N LYS A 214 -19.36 12.07 11.72
CA LYS A 214 -19.14 11.33 12.97
C LYS A 214 -17.65 11.23 13.33
N PRO A 215 -16.74 10.77 12.45
CA PRO A 215 -15.31 10.73 12.73
C PRO A 215 -14.69 12.14 12.87
N ALA A 216 -15.11 13.10 12.03
CA ALA A 216 -14.59 14.46 12.06
C ALA A 216 -14.90 15.20 13.35
N SER A 217 -16.02 14.91 14.01
CA SER A 217 -16.41 15.51 15.29
C SER A 217 -15.67 14.91 16.50
N ASP A 218 -15.07 13.73 16.35
CA ASP A 218 -14.38 13.03 17.45
C ASP A 218 -12.99 13.61 17.70
N LYS A 219 -12.83 14.29 18.87
CA LYS A 219 -11.57 14.93 19.25
C LYS A 219 -10.40 13.96 19.41
N ASN A 220 -10.64 12.72 19.84
CA ASN A 220 -9.58 11.74 20.04
C ASN A 220 -9.16 11.12 18.70
N PHE A 221 -10.14 10.83 17.84
CA PHE A 221 -9.87 10.30 16.50
C PHE A 221 -9.11 11.31 15.63
N ARG A 222 -9.41 12.61 15.73
CA ARG A 222 -8.63 13.66 15.04
C ARG A 222 -7.12 13.62 15.33
N LYS A 223 -6.72 13.23 16.56
CA LYS A 223 -5.30 13.10 16.91
C LYS A 223 -4.63 11.98 16.13
N ILE A 224 -5.33 10.86 15.95
CA ILE A 224 -4.85 9.72 15.15
C ILE A 224 -4.74 10.12 13.69
N LEU A 225 -5.74 10.85 13.17
CA LEU A 225 -5.69 11.37 11.80
C LEU A 225 -4.49 12.29 11.56
N VAL A 226 -4.12 13.12 12.53
CA VAL A 226 -2.93 13.99 12.42
C VAL A 226 -1.65 13.16 12.42
N ILE A 227 -1.51 12.18 13.31
CA ILE A 227 -0.32 11.31 13.35
C ILE A 227 -0.22 10.50 12.05
N GLY A 228 -1.31 9.83 11.65
CA GLY A 228 -1.37 9.06 10.41
C GLY A 228 -1.12 9.94 9.18
N GLY A 229 -1.77 11.10 9.10
CA GLY A 229 -1.61 12.05 7.99
C GLY A 229 -0.17 12.56 7.84
N LEU A 230 0.47 12.99 8.93
CA LEU A 230 1.88 13.43 8.91
C LEU A 230 2.82 12.29 8.51
N ASN A 231 2.59 11.07 9.03
CA ASN A 231 3.38 9.92 8.63
C ASN A 231 3.22 9.61 7.14
N ARG A 232 1.98 9.59 6.62
CA ARG A 232 1.70 9.33 5.19
C ARG A 232 2.32 10.40 4.30
N PHE A 233 2.28 11.66 4.72
CA PHE A 233 2.92 12.75 4.01
C PHE A 233 4.44 12.57 3.98
N ALA A 234 5.09 12.40 5.15
CA ALA A 234 6.53 12.27 5.25
C ALA A 234 7.06 11.04 4.50
N TYR A 235 6.43 9.89 4.70
CA TYR A 235 6.77 8.66 4.00
C TYR A 235 6.55 8.80 2.49
N GLY A 236 5.38 9.33 2.10
CA GLY A 236 5.01 9.48 0.69
C GLY A 236 6.00 10.34 -0.07
N ILE A 237 6.34 11.53 0.42
CA ILE A 237 7.28 12.42 -0.26
C ILE A 237 8.71 11.84 -0.32
N GLY A 238 9.13 11.13 0.74
CA GLY A 238 10.44 10.50 0.78
C GLY A 238 10.57 9.28 -0.14
N ILE A 239 9.53 8.47 -0.27
CA ILE A 239 9.57 7.22 -1.07
C ILE A 239 9.13 7.44 -2.52
N MET A 240 8.44 8.55 -2.82
CA MET A 240 7.86 8.83 -4.13
C MET A 240 8.83 8.59 -5.30
N TYR A 241 10.07 9.01 -5.13
CA TYR A 241 11.09 8.89 -6.17
C TYR A 241 12.17 7.85 -5.87
N LEU A 242 12.07 7.09 -4.77
CA LEU A 242 13.12 6.15 -4.36
C LEU A 242 13.44 5.11 -5.44
N ASN A 243 12.42 4.49 -6.03
CA ASN A 243 12.61 3.47 -7.06
C ASN A 243 13.28 4.06 -8.33
N VAL A 244 12.89 5.29 -8.72
CA VAL A 244 13.52 6.00 -9.83
C VAL A 244 14.97 6.33 -9.50
N PHE A 245 15.24 6.79 -8.29
CA PHE A 245 16.59 7.09 -7.81
C PHE A 245 17.50 5.87 -7.91
N LEU A 246 17.01 4.70 -7.48
CA LEU A 246 17.77 3.46 -7.53
C LEU A 246 18.02 2.97 -8.97
N LEU A 247 16.96 2.89 -9.79
CA LEU A 247 17.03 2.27 -11.11
C LEU A 247 17.67 3.19 -12.16
N ARG A 248 17.35 4.49 -12.16
CA ARG A 248 17.79 5.44 -13.20
C ARG A 248 19.05 6.22 -12.84
N TYR A 249 19.19 6.62 -11.57
CA TYR A 249 20.33 7.49 -11.18
C TYR A 249 21.46 6.72 -10.53
N LEU A 250 21.17 5.66 -9.79
CA LEU A 250 22.21 4.78 -9.22
C LEU A 250 22.49 3.55 -10.09
N ASN A 251 21.69 3.31 -11.14
CA ASN A 251 21.84 2.24 -12.12
C ASN A 251 22.05 0.86 -11.47
N ILE A 252 21.32 0.55 -10.39
CA ILE A 252 21.37 -0.77 -9.78
C ILE A 252 20.69 -1.79 -10.71
N ASN A 253 21.25 -3.00 -10.80
CA ASN A 253 20.65 -4.06 -11.58
C ASN A 253 19.37 -4.60 -10.97
N TYR A 254 18.54 -5.29 -11.74
CA TYR A 254 17.23 -5.78 -11.31
C TYR A 254 17.32 -6.87 -10.25
N ILE A 255 18.38 -7.71 -10.27
CA ILE A 255 18.62 -8.71 -9.21
C ILE A 255 18.82 -8.01 -7.88
N TYR A 256 19.71 -7.02 -7.80
CA TYR A 256 19.96 -6.29 -6.56
C TYR A 256 18.70 -5.53 -6.08
N TYR A 257 17.99 -4.89 -7.01
CA TYR A 257 16.70 -4.25 -6.72
C TYR A 257 15.68 -5.25 -6.15
N SER A 258 15.63 -6.46 -6.70
CA SER A 258 14.75 -7.54 -6.21
C SER A 258 15.17 -8.04 -4.83
N VAL A 259 16.45 -8.16 -4.54
CA VAL A 259 16.97 -8.49 -3.20
C VAL A 259 16.54 -7.44 -2.19
N LEU A 260 16.63 -6.16 -2.52
CA LEU A 260 16.15 -5.08 -1.64
C LEU A 260 14.64 -5.20 -1.36
N ASN A 261 13.83 -5.49 -2.38
CA ASN A 261 12.39 -5.74 -2.21
C ASN A 261 12.09 -6.97 -1.35
N ILE A 262 12.92 -8.00 -1.38
CA ILE A 262 12.81 -9.15 -0.49
C ILE A 262 13.14 -8.74 0.94
N LEU A 263 14.22 -7.98 1.15
CA LEU A 263 14.64 -7.54 2.48
C LEU A 263 13.58 -6.71 3.19
N ILE A 264 12.93 -5.75 2.51
CA ILE A 264 11.86 -4.96 3.14
C ILE A 264 10.67 -5.85 3.52
N ASN A 265 10.22 -6.75 2.63
CA ASN A 265 9.09 -7.64 2.90
C ASN A 265 9.38 -8.64 4.02
N PHE A 266 10.59 -9.19 4.05
CA PHE A 266 11.06 -10.08 5.10
C PHE A 266 11.12 -9.36 6.44
N SER A 267 11.68 -8.17 6.46
CA SER A 267 11.79 -7.31 7.63
C SER A 267 10.39 -6.93 8.16
N GLU A 268 9.45 -6.50 7.29
CA GLU A 268 8.06 -6.25 7.68
C GLU A 268 7.42 -7.48 8.34
N ALA A 269 7.60 -8.67 7.77
CA ALA A 269 7.05 -9.91 8.32
C ALA A 269 7.67 -10.27 9.68
N LEU A 270 9.00 -10.11 9.82
CA LEU A 270 9.75 -10.41 11.05
C LEU A 270 9.33 -9.47 12.18
N PHE A 271 9.37 -8.16 11.93
CA PHE A 271 9.14 -7.14 12.95
C PHE A 271 7.66 -6.97 13.29
N SER A 272 6.72 -7.35 12.41
CA SER A 272 5.29 -7.31 12.71
C SER A 272 4.92 -8.11 13.96
N LYS A 273 5.60 -9.24 14.23
CA LYS A 273 5.40 -10.04 15.45
C LYS A 273 5.87 -9.29 16.70
N ILE A 274 7.00 -8.61 16.61
CA ILE A 274 7.57 -7.83 17.72
C ILE A 274 6.65 -6.66 18.07
N TRP A 275 6.16 -5.96 17.06
CA TRP A 275 5.22 -4.85 17.26
C TRP A 275 3.86 -5.33 17.78
N ALA A 276 3.38 -6.49 17.36
CA ALA A 276 2.15 -7.08 17.89
C ALA A 276 2.24 -7.31 19.42
N ILE A 277 3.37 -7.79 19.91
CA ILE A 277 3.62 -7.97 21.35
C ILE A 277 3.69 -6.61 22.06
N LYS A 278 4.49 -5.67 21.54
CA LYS A 278 4.65 -4.34 22.14
C LYS A 278 3.36 -3.50 22.12
N SER A 279 2.49 -3.71 21.15
CA SER A 279 1.21 -2.99 21.05
C SER A 279 0.17 -3.45 22.07
N GLN A 280 0.34 -4.62 22.70
CA GLN A 280 -0.57 -5.09 23.74
C GLN A 280 -0.63 -4.16 24.95
N ASP A 281 0.49 -3.49 25.27
CA ASP A 281 0.55 -2.49 26.34
C ASP A 281 -0.18 -1.18 26.00
N ARG A 282 -0.66 -1.01 24.77
CA ARG A 282 -1.35 0.19 24.25
C ARG A 282 -0.61 1.52 24.45
N LYS A 283 0.69 1.45 24.70
CA LYS A 283 1.56 2.63 24.86
C LYS A 283 2.17 3.03 23.52
N TRP A 284 1.34 3.55 22.62
CA TRP A 284 1.74 3.91 21.26
C TRP A 284 2.96 4.82 21.18
N ASN A 285 3.15 5.72 22.14
CA ASN A 285 4.33 6.58 22.18
C ASN A 285 5.64 5.81 22.29
N ASN A 286 5.63 4.66 23.00
CA ASN A 286 6.82 3.81 23.14
C ASN A 286 7.20 3.11 21.83
N ILE A 287 6.28 3.09 20.87
CA ILE A 287 6.49 2.55 19.52
C ILE A 287 6.81 3.69 18.55
N LEU A 288 5.96 4.72 18.50
CA LEU A 288 6.04 5.77 17.50
C LEU A 288 7.27 6.67 17.64
N ILE A 289 7.70 6.98 18.89
CA ILE A 289 8.87 7.83 19.12
C ILE A 289 10.14 7.19 18.52
N PRO A 290 10.55 5.95 18.87
CA PRO A 290 11.74 5.35 18.30
C PRO A 290 11.61 5.12 16.79
N ILE A 291 10.41 4.83 16.28
CA ILE A 291 10.20 4.61 14.86
C ILE A 291 10.36 5.90 14.04
N ASN A 292 9.92 7.04 14.54
CA ASN A 292 10.17 8.32 13.90
C ASN A 292 11.67 8.62 13.80
N ILE A 293 12.46 8.27 14.83
CA ILE A 293 13.92 8.37 14.80
C ILE A 293 14.50 7.45 13.71
N VAL A 294 13.99 6.22 13.60
CA VAL A 294 14.42 5.28 12.54
C VAL A 294 14.16 5.86 11.16
N TYR A 295 12.98 6.43 10.91
CA TYR A 295 12.70 7.06 9.61
C TYR A 295 13.61 8.26 9.32
N ILE A 296 13.85 9.13 10.31
CA ILE A 296 14.80 10.25 10.17
C ILE A 296 16.17 9.71 9.77
N PHE A 297 16.67 8.69 10.47
CA PHE A 297 17.96 8.07 10.18
C PHE A 297 18.01 7.45 8.77
N VAL A 298 16.98 6.74 8.36
CA VAL A 298 16.84 6.16 7.01
C VAL A 298 16.93 7.24 5.93
N PHE A 299 16.19 8.34 6.08
CA PHE A 299 16.21 9.40 5.07
C PHE A 299 17.52 10.21 5.09
N ILE A 300 18.22 10.30 6.22
CA ILE A 300 19.59 10.85 6.29
C ILE A 300 20.55 9.94 5.50
N LEU A 301 20.47 8.62 5.67
CA LEU A 301 21.30 7.66 4.91
C LEU A 301 21.00 7.75 3.40
N LEU A 302 19.73 7.84 3.00
CA LEU A 302 19.35 8.00 1.60
C LEU A 302 19.84 9.33 1.00
N PHE A 303 19.80 10.41 1.77
CA PHE A 303 20.35 11.71 1.35
C PHE A 303 21.85 11.67 1.15
N ALA A 304 22.60 11.02 2.06
CA ALA A 304 24.05 10.88 2.04
C ALA A 304 24.54 9.80 1.08
N LEU A 305 23.64 9.00 0.49
CA LEU A 305 24.01 7.83 -0.32
C LEU A 305 24.82 8.23 -1.54
N SER A 306 25.96 7.53 -1.73
CA SER A 306 26.82 7.62 -2.90
C SER A 306 27.05 6.22 -3.50
N ASN A 307 27.55 6.16 -4.76
CA ASN A 307 27.75 4.90 -5.46
C ASN A 307 28.68 3.92 -4.69
N ASN A 308 29.65 4.43 -3.98
CA ASN A 308 30.60 3.61 -3.21
C ASN A 308 29.97 2.92 -1.99
N MET A 309 28.81 3.40 -1.54
CA MET A 309 28.10 2.91 -0.34
C MET A 309 26.91 2.00 -0.67
N LEU A 310 26.59 1.79 -1.94
CA LEU A 310 25.36 1.09 -2.37
C LEU A 310 25.23 -0.31 -1.77
N LEU A 311 26.26 -1.12 -1.87
CA LEU A 311 26.23 -2.54 -1.47
C LEU A 311 25.94 -2.73 0.03
N PHE A 312 26.41 -1.82 0.88
CA PHE A 312 26.30 -1.96 2.34
C PHE A 312 25.13 -1.16 2.94
N CYS A 313 24.91 0.06 2.44
CA CYS A 313 23.91 0.94 3.02
C CYS A 313 22.48 0.58 2.60
N LEU A 314 22.25 0.22 1.33
CA LEU A 314 20.89 -0.07 0.84
C LEU A 314 20.22 -1.25 1.56
N PRO A 315 20.87 -2.41 1.78
CA PRO A 315 20.26 -3.50 2.55
C PRO A 315 19.85 -3.07 3.96
N ILE A 316 20.70 -2.29 4.65
CA ILE A 316 20.41 -1.77 5.98
C ILE A 316 19.18 -0.82 5.93
N ILE A 317 19.16 0.11 4.98
CA ILE A 317 18.07 1.04 4.76
C ILE A 317 16.76 0.27 4.56
N TYR A 318 16.72 -0.75 3.70
CA TYR A 318 15.52 -1.53 3.40
C TYR A 318 15.03 -2.38 4.58
N ILE A 319 15.96 -2.91 5.39
CA ILE A 319 15.61 -3.59 6.65
C ILE A 319 14.99 -2.60 7.64
N LEU A 320 15.55 -1.41 7.80
CA LEU A 320 15.04 -0.37 8.68
C LEU A 320 13.68 0.17 8.20
N LEU A 321 13.50 0.33 6.88
CA LEU A 321 12.20 0.69 6.28
C LEU A 321 11.14 -0.37 6.61
N GLY A 322 11.44 -1.66 6.45
CA GLY A 322 10.51 -2.73 6.78
C GLY A 322 10.15 -2.77 8.26
N LEU A 323 11.14 -2.57 9.14
CA LEU A 323 10.93 -2.43 10.58
C LEU A 323 9.96 -1.28 10.90
N ALA A 324 10.18 -0.11 10.30
CA ALA A 324 9.39 1.08 10.56
C ALA A 324 7.98 1.00 9.94
N ASN A 325 7.86 0.50 8.70
CA ASN A 325 6.59 0.30 8.01
C ASN A 325 5.67 -0.64 8.80
N SER A 326 6.20 -1.77 9.29
CA SER A 326 5.41 -2.74 10.05
C SER A 326 4.87 -2.16 11.37
N ALA A 327 5.60 -1.24 12.01
CA ALA A 327 5.15 -0.55 13.21
C ALA A 327 3.98 0.40 12.94
N TYR A 328 4.09 1.22 11.88
CA TYR A 328 3.00 2.12 11.50
C TYR A 328 1.78 1.37 10.97
N GLU A 329 1.96 0.30 10.21
CA GLU A 329 0.84 -0.57 9.79
C GLU A 329 0.10 -1.15 10.99
N MET A 330 0.84 -1.56 12.04
CA MET A 330 0.26 -2.02 13.28
C MET A 330 -0.49 -0.90 14.02
N PHE A 331 0.08 0.28 14.11
CA PHE A 331 -0.56 1.45 14.71
C PHE A 331 -1.86 1.80 13.98
N ASP A 332 -1.83 1.96 12.66
CA ASP A 332 -2.99 2.30 11.84
C ASP A 332 -4.12 1.25 12.03
N ASN A 333 -3.78 -0.03 11.96
CA ASN A 333 -4.77 -1.09 12.07
C ASN A 333 -5.43 -1.20 13.45
N ILE A 334 -4.70 -0.93 14.55
CA ILE A 334 -5.21 -1.08 15.91
C ILE A 334 -5.80 0.23 16.42
N ALA A 335 -5.08 1.35 16.25
CA ALA A 335 -5.50 2.62 16.81
C ALA A 335 -6.84 3.09 16.23
N ILE A 336 -7.07 2.90 14.93
CA ILE A 336 -8.36 3.25 14.29
C ILE A 336 -9.51 2.48 14.96
N TYR A 337 -9.35 1.16 15.18
CA TYR A 337 -10.39 0.35 15.80
C TYR A 337 -10.61 0.65 17.30
N GLU A 338 -9.54 1.01 18.02
CA GLU A 338 -9.62 1.33 19.45
C GLU A 338 -10.30 2.68 19.71
N TYR A 339 -10.03 3.66 18.87
CA TYR A 339 -10.56 5.01 19.03
C TYR A 339 -11.86 5.24 18.23
N SER A 340 -12.31 4.27 17.44
CA SER A 340 -13.61 4.33 16.77
C SER A 340 -14.72 3.86 17.70
N LYS A 341 -15.90 4.48 17.54
CA LYS A 341 -17.12 3.97 18.19
C LYS A 341 -17.58 2.71 17.48
N ASP A 342 -17.95 1.66 18.25
CA ASP A 342 -18.33 0.35 17.69
C ASP A 342 -19.42 0.43 16.62
N GLU A 343 -20.38 1.31 16.81
CA GLU A 343 -21.53 1.53 15.93
C GLU A 343 -21.12 2.10 14.55
N TYR A 344 -20.01 2.87 14.48
CA TYR A 344 -19.57 3.62 13.30
C TYR A 344 -18.19 3.20 12.79
N LYS A 345 -17.68 2.05 13.19
CA LYS A 345 -16.30 1.60 12.83
C LYS A 345 -15.97 1.70 11.33
N THR A 346 -16.91 1.26 10.49
CA THR A 346 -16.77 1.36 9.03
C THR A 346 -16.58 2.80 8.57
N SER A 347 -17.37 3.74 9.12
CA SER A 347 -17.26 5.16 8.81
C SER A 347 -15.90 5.75 9.22
N TYR A 348 -15.38 5.35 10.40
CA TYR A 348 -14.07 5.80 10.87
C TYR A 348 -12.94 5.31 9.98
N VAL A 349 -12.94 4.02 9.60
CA VAL A 349 -11.94 3.46 8.66
C VAL A 349 -12.02 4.12 7.29
N THR A 350 -13.23 4.31 6.76
CA THR A 350 -13.44 4.95 5.45
C THR A 350 -12.99 6.41 5.46
N PHE A 351 -13.30 7.14 6.52
CA PHE A 351 -12.91 8.55 6.66
C PHE A 351 -11.39 8.71 6.82
N GLU A 352 -10.73 7.83 7.58
CA GLU A 352 -9.27 7.82 7.68
C GLU A 352 -8.63 7.62 6.31
N ARG A 353 -9.08 6.64 5.54
CA ARG A 353 -8.57 6.40 4.18
C ARG A 353 -8.83 7.58 3.24
N PHE A 354 -9.97 8.23 3.37
CA PHE A 354 -10.28 9.45 2.63
C PHE A 354 -9.30 10.59 2.96
N ILE A 355 -9.02 10.83 4.25
CA ILE A 355 -8.02 11.82 4.69
C ILE A 355 -6.62 11.45 4.22
N GLU A 356 -6.23 10.17 4.31
CA GLU A 356 -4.97 9.67 3.76
C GLU A 356 -4.84 10.02 2.26
N GLY A 357 -5.91 9.78 1.49
CA GLY A 357 -5.96 10.12 0.07
C GLY A 357 -5.79 11.62 -0.19
N ILE A 358 -6.45 12.48 0.58
CA ILE A 358 -6.31 13.95 0.48
C ILE A 358 -4.87 14.37 0.78
N VAL A 359 -4.32 13.90 1.89
CA VAL A 359 -2.94 14.23 2.29
C VAL A 359 -1.95 13.80 1.20
N THR A 360 -2.11 12.59 0.68
CA THR A 360 -1.22 12.07 -0.37
C THR A 360 -1.38 12.83 -1.70
N ALA A 361 -2.58 13.32 -2.00
CA ALA A 361 -2.82 14.13 -3.21
C ALA A 361 -2.06 15.48 -3.22
N THR A 362 -1.61 15.95 -2.06
CA THR A 362 -0.75 17.15 -1.99
C THR A 362 0.69 16.89 -2.43
N LEU A 363 1.15 15.63 -2.42
CA LEU A 363 2.54 15.26 -2.72
C LEU A 363 2.96 15.61 -4.15
N PRO A 364 2.20 15.27 -5.21
CA PRO A 364 2.52 15.69 -6.57
C PRO A 364 2.60 17.21 -6.72
N ILE A 365 1.69 17.93 -6.06
CA ILE A 365 1.64 19.40 -6.12
C ILE A 365 2.90 20.00 -5.48
N ILE A 366 3.25 19.54 -4.29
CA ILE A 366 4.43 20.04 -3.56
C ILE A 366 5.71 19.64 -4.29
N SER A 367 5.81 18.39 -4.76
CA SER A 367 7.00 17.94 -5.47
C SER A 367 7.23 18.70 -6.78
N TYR A 368 6.17 19.10 -7.48
CA TYR A 368 6.27 19.90 -8.69
C TYR A 368 7.01 21.23 -8.48
N LEU A 369 6.93 21.81 -7.28
CA LEU A 369 7.55 23.11 -6.97
C LEU A 369 9.08 23.04 -6.88
N PHE A 370 9.67 21.87 -6.55
CA PHE A 370 11.12 21.73 -6.38
C PHE A 370 11.74 20.61 -7.21
N PHE A 371 10.92 19.81 -7.91
CA PHE A 371 11.42 18.68 -8.67
C PHE A 371 11.98 19.13 -10.02
N SER A 372 13.15 18.64 -10.35
CA SER A 372 13.77 18.65 -11.68
C SER A 372 14.32 17.25 -12.00
N GLU A 373 14.51 16.93 -13.28
CA GLU A 373 14.98 15.62 -13.75
C GLU A 373 16.47 15.39 -13.41
N ASN A 374 16.83 15.51 -12.12
CA ASN A 374 18.18 15.23 -11.63
C ASN A 374 18.19 14.58 -10.23
N SER A 375 19.28 13.95 -9.86
CA SER A 375 19.41 13.26 -8.58
C SER A 375 19.34 14.18 -7.37
N ASN A 376 19.75 15.44 -7.50
CA ASN A 376 19.72 16.41 -6.40
C ASN A 376 18.31 16.79 -5.99
N SER A 377 17.38 16.92 -6.95
CA SER A 377 15.99 17.21 -6.64
C SER A 377 15.31 16.04 -5.90
N ILE A 378 15.69 14.79 -6.21
CA ILE A 378 15.22 13.63 -5.45
C ILE A 378 15.76 13.67 -4.02
N LYS A 379 17.03 14.04 -3.82
CA LYS A 379 17.61 14.18 -2.48
C LYS A 379 16.90 15.26 -1.65
N ILE A 380 16.38 16.32 -2.29
CA ILE A 380 15.55 17.34 -1.62
C ILE A 380 14.28 16.70 -1.02
N SER A 381 13.65 15.73 -1.69
CA SER A 381 12.48 15.04 -1.14
C SER A 381 12.80 14.28 0.16
N PHE A 382 14.01 13.74 0.29
CA PHE A 382 14.46 13.12 1.54
C PHE A 382 14.62 14.14 2.67
N LEU A 383 15.11 15.36 2.38
CA LEU A 383 15.17 16.44 3.38
C LEU A 383 13.79 16.87 3.84
N PHE A 384 12.81 16.96 2.94
CA PHE A 384 11.43 17.23 3.31
C PHE A 384 10.87 16.13 4.23
N ALA A 385 11.12 14.86 3.90
CA ALA A 385 10.71 13.75 4.74
C ALA A 385 11.32 13.82 6.14
N ILE A 386 12.63 14.11 6.26
CA ILE A 386 13.34 14.31 7.53
C ILE A 386 12.64 15.40 8.35
N SER A 387 12.37 16.56 7.74
CA SER A 387 11.75 17.70 8.42
C SER A 387 10.37 17.36 8.99
N VAL A 388 9.55 16.67 8.21
CA VAL A 388 8.20 16.28 8.65
C VAL A 388 8.24 15.19 9.71
N TYR A 389 9.14 14.20 9.60
CA TYR A 389 9.34 13.21 10.67
C TYR A 389 9.86 13.82 11.96
N PHE A 390 10.68 14.86 11.88
CA PHE A 390 11.12 15.61 13.05
C PHE A 390 9.95 16.34 13.73
N ILE A 391 9.07 16.98 12.95
CA ILE A 391 7.83 17.59 13.47
C ILE A 391 6.94 16.51 14.11
N LEU A 392 6.80 15.36 13.46
CA LEU A 392 5.99 14.26 14.00
C LEU A 392 6.60 13.68 15.28
N PHE A 393 7.92 13.53 15.36
CA PHE A 393 8.64 13.13 16.57
C PHE A 393 8.34 14.09 17.74
N ILE A 394 8.46 15.40 17.50
CA ILE A 394 8.13 16.43 18.48
C ILE A 394 6.65 16.31 18.91
N TYR A 395 5.75 16.25 17.94
CA TYR A 395 4.31 16.17 18.22
C TYR A 395 3.94 14.95 19.08
N VAL A 396 4.49 13.78 18.79
CA VAL A 396 4.24 12.56 19.56
C VAL A 396 4.90 12.62 20.95
N SER A 397 6.11 13.21 21.06
CA SER A 397 6.86 13.32 22.32
C SER A 397 6.15 14.22 23.34
N PHE A 398 5.65 15.38 22.90
CA PHE A 398 4.93 16.32 23.79
C PHE A 398 3.53 15.83 24.20
N ARG A 399 2.94 14.85 23.50
CA ARG A 399 1.61 14.31 23.81
C ARG A 399 1.61 12.99 24.60
N LYS A 400 2.71 12.70 25.30
CA LYS A 400 2.90 11.48 26.09
C LYS A 400 1.77 11.19 27.10
N GLU A 401 1.13 12.23 27.65
CA GLU A 401 0.10 12.11 28.69
C GLU A 401 -1.31 11.86 28.13
N TYR A 402 -1.62 12.29 26.91
CA TYR A 402 -2.99 12.27 26.38
C TYR A 402 -3.46 10.87 25.95
N LEU A 403 -2.57 10.01 25.52
CA LEU A 403 -2.89 8.62 25.18
C LEU A 403 -3.08 7.75 26.43
N LYS A 404 -2.50 8.16 27.56
CA LYS A 404 -2.56 7.48 28.86
C LYS A 404 -3.91 7.68 29.58
N ASN A 405 -4.54 8.85 29.43
CA ASN A 405 -5.77 9.22 30.14
C ASN A 405 -7.06 8.60 29.59
N TYR A 406 -7.04 8.01 28.40
CA TYR A 406 -8.20 7.30 27.85
C TYR A 406 -8.43 5.92 28.52
N GLU A 407 -7.36 5.29 29.00
CA GLU A 407 -7.42 3.98 29.67
C GLU A 407 -8.06 4.08 31.07
N SER A 408 -7.84 5.19 31.79
CA SER A 408 -8.42 5.37 33.13
C SER A 408 -9.95 5.58 33.09
N LYS A 409 -10.49 6.19 32.04
CA LYS A 409 -11.93 6.42 31.89
C LYS A 409 -12.70 5.18 31.43
N LYS A 410 -12.10 4.26 30.69
CA LYS A 410 -12.77 3.02 30.23
C LYS A 410 -12.82 1.94 31.32
N ARG A 411 -12.01 2.05 32.39
CA ARG A 411 -12.05 1.15 33.56
C ARG A 411 -13.07 1.59 34.63
N GLN A 412 -13.69 2.77 34.45
CA GLN A 412 -14.68 3.31 35.38
C GLN A 412 -16.14 3.25 34.84
N VAL A 413 -16.35 2.71 33.66
CA VAL A 413 -17.65 2.36 33.08
C VAL A 413 -17.69 0.85 32.83
#